data_801feb80422bc09b59ebd910fc7921a1
#
_entry.id   801feb80422bc09b59ebd910fc7921a1
#
_cell.length_a   1.000
_cell.length_b   1.000
_cell.length_c   1.000
_cell.angle_alpha   90.00
_cell.angle_beta   90.00
_cell.angle_gamma   90.00
#
_symmetry.space_group_name_H-M   'P 1'
#
loop_
_entity.id
_entity.type
_entity.pdbx_description
1 polymer ?
#
loop_
_entity_poly.entity_id
_entity_poly.type
_entity_poly.pdbx_seq_one_letter_code
_entity_poly.pdbx_strand_id
1 'polypeptide(L)'
;RRQRQMCIRDRGNLNDQKMQAASLIKLYIMGAVYENYDQITGQYGRDSVDSNLYSMITVSDNDAANTLTTYLGGGDSAAGMQAVNSFCQAHGYDQTHMGRMLLASNENDDNYTSVGDCGHLLQEIYKQDTSGYTHAADMFNLLKAQTRCNKIPAQLPEGVKTANKTGELDNVENDAGIIYDSKNDVVIVFMSQNLSSAGSAQNTIASLSRTIYDYYN
;
A
#
# COMPACT_ATOMS: atom_id res chain seq x y z
N ARG A 1 -20.85 -20.54 -0.49
CA ARG A 1 -20.17 -19.42 -1.17
C ARG A 1 -19.28 -20.02 -2.26
N ARG A 2 -19.55 -19.73 -3.55
CA ARG A 2 -18.70 -20.18 -4.66
C ARG A 2 -17.39 -19.38 -4.57
N GLN A 3 -16.28 -20.07 -4.34
CA GLN A 3 -14.94 -19.57 -4.51
C GLN A 3 -14.80 -19.16 -5.98
N ARG A 4 -14.79 -17.84 -6.26
CA ARG A 4 -14.48 -17.35 -7.60
C ARG A 4 -12.98 -17.55 -7.79
N GLN A 5 -12.59 -18.50 -8.64
CA GLN A 5 -11.23 -18.57 -9.13
C GLN A 5 -10.95 -17.27 -9.88
N MET A 6 -10.15 -16.41 -9.28
CA MET A 6 -9.63 -15.23 -9.94
C MET A 6 -8.74 -15.72 -11.08
N CYS A 7 -9.15 -15.52 -12.33
CA CYS A 7 -8.23 -15.59 -13.46
C CYS A 7 -7.29 -14.39 -13.33
N ILE A 8 -6.13 -14.61 -12.70
CA ILE A 8 -5.07 -13.61 -12.63
C ILE A 8 -4.61 -13.34 -14.06
N ARG A 9 -4.95 -12.18 -14.59
CA ARG A 9 -4.44 -11.67 -15.84
C ARG A 9 -3.64 -10.42 -15.52
N ASP A 10 -2.36 -10.62 -15.25
CA ASP A 10 -1.45 -9.49 -15.08
C ASP A 10 -1.26 -8.78 -16.41
N ARG A 11 -1.59 -7.51 -16.42
CA ARG A 11 -1.29 -6.60 -17.53
C ARG A 11 -0.64 -5.37 -16.91
N GLY A 12 0.56 -5.07 -17.33
CA GLY A 12 1.27 -3.92 -16.81
C GLY A 12 2.31 -3.42 -17.78
N ASN A 13 2.72 -2.20 -17.54
CA ASN A 13 3.86 -1.57 -18.17
C ASN A 13 4.84 -1.20 -17.07
N LEU A 14 6.13 -1.47 -17.28
CA LEU A 14 7.20 -1.17 -16.32
C LEU A 14 6.98 -1.82 -14.93
N ASN A 15 6.44 -3.04 -14.89
CA ASN A 15 6.05 -3.71 -13.65
C ASN A 15 7.17 -3.79 -12.60
N ASP A 16 8.39 -4.08 -13.05
CA ASP A 16 9.56 -4.25 -12.19
C ASP A 16 10.44 -3.00 -12.11
N GLN A 17 9.94 -1.86 -12.60
CA GLN A 17 10.67 -0.61 -12.47
C GLN A 17 10.61 -0.10 -11.04
N LYS A 18 11.76 0.07 -10.42
CA LYS A 18 11.93 0.72 -9.12
C LYS A 18 11.59 2.21 -9.24
N MET A 19 10.59 2.66 -8.48
CA MET A 19 10.10 4.05 -8.48
C MET A 19 9.97 4.58 -7.06
N GLN A 20 9.92 5.91 -6.89
CA GLN A 20 9.69 6.51 -5.57
C GLN A 20 8.34 6.07 -5.01
N ALA A 21 8.38 5.41 -3.87
CA ALA A 21 7.20 4.86 -3.21
C ALA A 21 6.30 5.96 -2.63
N ALA A 22 6.89 7.05 -2.15
CA ALA A 22 6.19 7.98 -1.29
C ALA A 22 5.49 7.21 -0.15
N SER A 23 4.23 7.50 0.15
CA SER A 23 3.49 6.79 1.20
C SER A 23 3.04 5.37 0.85
N LEU A 24 3.33 4.84 -0.35
CA LEU A 24 3.10 3.41 -0.63
C LEU A 24 4.02 2.51 0.20
N ILE A 25 5.16 3.01 0.70
CA ILE A 25 6.02 2.25 1.62
C ILE A 25 5.27 1.81 2.88
N LYS A 26 4.21 2.53 3.28
CA LYS A 26 3.36 2.21 4.44
C LYS A 26 2.60 0.89 4.28
N LEU A 27 2.38 0.42 3.06
CA LEU A 27 1.83 -0.92 2.80
C LEU A 27 2.76 -2.01 3.34
N TYR A 28 4.07 -1.84 3.16
CA TYR A 28 5.08 -2.80 3.60
C TYR A 28 5.38 -2.68 5.09
N ILE A 29 5.34 -1.45 5.64
CA ILE A 29 5.38 -1.24 7.10
C ILE A 29 4.19 -1.97 7.75
N MET A 30 2.97 -1.83 7.20
CA MET A 30 1.78 -2.54 7.67
C MET A 30 1.98 -4.06 7.63
N GLY A 31 2.49 -4.60 6.52
CA GLY A 31 2.77 -6.03 6.38
C GLY A 31 3.76 -6.53 7.43
N ALA A 32 4.89 -5.84 7.60
CA ALA A 32 5.91 -6.19 8.59
C ALA A 32 5.38 -6.11 10.04
N VAL A 33 4.53 -5.12 10.35
CA VAL A 33 3.90 -4.99 11.67
C VAL A 33 2.98 -6.15 11.94
N TYR A 34 2.12 -6.52 10.99
CA TYR A 34 1.20 -7.65 11.18
C TYR A 34 1.92 -9.00 11.23
N GLU A 35 3.03 -9.18 10.53
CA GLU A 35 3.86 -10.39 10.66
C GLU A 35 4.46 -10.56 12.06
N ASN A 36 4.72 -9.44 12.75
CA ASN A 36 5.27 -9.40 14.10
C ASN A 36 4.25 -8.91 15.15
N TYR A 37 2.95 -8.99 14.85
CA TYR A 37 1.88 -8.32 15.58
C TYR A 37 1.84 -8.67 17.07
N ASP A 38 1.90 -9.96 17.42
CA ASP A 38 1.82 -10.40 18.82
C ASP A 38 3.01 -9.91 19.63
N GLN A 39 4.21 -9.92 19.05
CA GLN A 39 5.43 -9.43 19.70
C GLN A 39 5.34 -7.92 19.95
N ILE A 40 4.95 -7.15 18.94
CA ILE A 40 4.89 -5.67 19.01
C ILE A 40 3.78 -5.24 19.97
N THR A 41 2.61 -5.85 19.89
CA THR A 41 1.48 -5.53 20.79
C THR A 41 1.79 -5.94 22.25
N GLY A 42 2.52 -7.03 22.46
CA GLY A 42 3.01 -7.42 23.78
C GLY A 42 3.96 -6.41 24.40
N GLN A 43 4.77 -5.73 23.58
CA GLN A 43 5.77 -4.77 24.06
C GLN A 43 5.24 -3.35 24.20
N TYR A 44 4.42 -2.88 23.24
CA TYR A 44 3.99 -1.48 23.13
C TYR A 44 2.48 -1.26 23.39
N GLY A 45 1.75 -2.33 23.61
CA GLY A 45 0.30 -2.31 23.84
C GLY A 45 -0.52 -2.34 22.54
N ARG A 46 -1.58 -3.12 22.54
CA ARG A 46 -2.46 -3.32 21.37
C ARG A 46 -3.07 -2.00 20.89
N ASP A 47 -3.63 -1.20 21.81
CA ASP A 47 -4.29 0.06 21.45
C ASP A 47 -3.34 1.05 20.76
N SER A 48 -2.06 1.08 21.18
CA SER A 48 -1.03 1.90 20.56
C SER A 48 -0.71 1.42 19.15
N VAL A 49 -0.54 0.13 18.94
CA VAL A 49 -0.23 -0.45 17.63
C VAL A 49 -1.41 -0.26 16.67
N ASP A 50 -2.62 -0.60 17.09
CA ASP A 50 -3.82 -0.51 16.24
C ASP A 50 -4.17 0.93 15.86
N SER A 51 -4.04 1.89 16.78
CA SER A 51 -4.27 3.31 16.47
C SER A 51 -3.26 3.88 15.49
N ASN A 52 -1.98 3.48 15.59
CA ASN A 52 -0.96 3.90 14.64
C ASN A 52 -1.16 3.22 13.27
N LEU A 53 -1.52 1.93 13.20
CA LEU A 53 -1.87 1.24 11.96
C LEU A 53 -3.05 1.94 11.27
N TYR A 54 -4.09 2.28 12.03
CA TYR A 54 -5.26 2.98 11.51
C TYR A 54 -4.88 4.34 10.92
N SER A 55 -4.20 5.20 11.68
CA SER A 55 -3.80 6.54 11.22
C SER A 55 -2.82 6.48 10.04
N MET A 56 -1.84 5.57 10.09
CA MET A 56 -0.87 5.38 9.01
C MET A 56 -1.55 5.05 7.67
N ILE A 57 -2.56 4.21 7.67
CA ILE A 57 -3.20 3.75 6.42
C ILE A 57 -4.34 4.69 6.00
N THR A 58 -5.25 5.07 6.91
CA THR A 58 -6.49 5.77 6.54
C THR A 58 -6.29 7.24 6.20
N VAL A 59 -5.39 7.93 6.89
CA VAL A 59 -5.07 9.35 6.65
C VAL A 59 -3.62 9.57 6.21
N SER A 60 -2.88 8.47 6.05
CA SER A 60 -1.46 8.51 5.64
C SER A 60 -0.55 9.24 6.62
N ASP A 61 -0.80 9.10 7.92
CA ASP A 61 0.00 9.74 8.97
C ASP A 61 1.46 9.27 8.94
N ASN A 62 2.40 10.23 8.92
CA ASN A 62 3.83 9.95 8.83
C ASN A 62 4.44 9.62 10.20
N ASP A 63 3.95 10.26 11.27
CA ASP A 63 4.46 10.01 12.62
C ASP A 63 4.01 8.62 13.09
N ALA A 64 2.79 8.21 12.75
CA ALA A 64 2.31 6.85 12.99
C ALA A 64 3.17 5.80 12.26
N ALA A 65 3.54 6.05 10.99
CA ALA A 65 4.42 5.18 10.24
C ALA A 65 5.81 5.09 10.88
N ASN A 66 6.38 6.21 11.30
CA ASN A 66 7.67 6.26 11.98
C ASN A 66 7.64 5.56 13.34
N THR A 67 6.55 5.73 14.09
CA THR A 67 6.34 5.04 15.37
C THR A 67 6.32 3.53 15.18
N LEU A 68 5.54 3.02 14.23
CA LEU A 68 5.46 1.59 13.94
C LEU A 68 6.79 1.02 13.44
N THR A 69 7.51 1.77 12.60
CA THR A 69 8.86 1.38 12.16
C THR A 69 9.81 1.28 13.35
N THR A 70 9.76 2.23 14.28
CA THR A 70 10.57 2.20 15.50
C THR A 70 10.18 1.02 16.40
N TYR A 71 8.90 0.69 16.51
CA TYR A 71 8.44 -0.49 17.24
C TYR A 71 8.97 -1.80 16.65
N LEU A 72 8.99 -1.93 15.33
CA LEU A 72 9.60 -3.08 14.64
C LEU A 72 11.07 -3.28 15.00
N GLY A 73 11.79 -2.19 15.24
CA GLY A 73 13.20 -2.22 15.67
C GLY A 73 13.43 -2.29 17.17
N GLY A 74 12.38 -2.53 17.98
CA GLY A 74 12.54 -2.58 19.44
C GLY A 74 12.91 -1.24 20.08
N GLY A 75 12.58 -0.12 19.44
CA GLY A 75 12.90 1.24 19.84
C GLY A 75 14.01 1.89 18.99
N ASP A 76 14.61 1.17 18.05
CA ASP A 76 15.63 1.68 17.13
C ASP A 76 15.04 1.81 15.71
N SER A 77 15.08 3.02 15.15
CA SER A 77 14.49 3.29 13.83
C SER A 77 15.29 2.66 12.68
N ALA A 78 16.61 2.55 12.79
CA ALA A 78 17.45 1.92 11.78
C ALA A 78 17.20 0.40 11.73
N ALA A 79 17.13 -0.23 12.90
CA ALA A 79 16.74 -1.64 13.02
C ALA A 79 15.31 -1.87 12.50
N GLY A 80 14.40 -0.93 12.74
CA GLY A 80 13.01 -0.97 12.21
C GLY A 80 12.94 -0.91 10.70
N MET A 81 13.68 -0.01 10.06
CA MET A 81 13.77 0.04 8.59
C MET A 81 14.35 -1.25 8.02
N GLN A 82 15.35 -1.83 8.70
CA GLN A 82 15.92 -3.11 8.31
C GLN A 82 14.92 -4.26 8.44
N ALA A 83 14.05 -4.24 9.47
CA ALA A 83 12.97 -5.22 9.62
C ALA A 83 11.94 -5.11 8.46
N VAL A 84 11.56 -3.90 8.04
CA VAL A 84 10.71 -3.69 6.86
C VAL A 84 11.38 -4.23 5.59
N ASN A 85 12.67 -3.96 5.39
CA ASN A 85 13.41 -4.46 4.23
C ASN A 85 13.54 -5.99 4.25
N SER A 86 13.73 -6.59 5.43
CA SER A 86 13.76 -8.05 5.59
C SER A 86 12.41 -8.69 5.25
N PHE A 87 11.30 -8.07 5.67
CA PHE A 87 9.96 -8.47 5.27
C PHE A 87 9.80 -8.43 3.74
N CYS A 88 10.21 -7.33 3.10
CA CYS A 88 10.12 -7.21 1.65
C CYS A 88 10.91 -8.32 0.94
N GLN A 89 12.13 -8.58 1.39
CA GLN A 89 12.98 -9.63 0.82
C GLN A 89 12.38 -11.03 1.02
N ALA A 90 11.84 -11.32 2.21
CA ALA A 90 11.25 -12.62 2.52
C ALA A 90 10.00 -12.92 1.67
N HIS A 91 9.26 -11.88 1.27
CA HIS A 91 8.05 -12.00 0.45
C HIS A 91 8.28 -11.75 -1.05
N GLY A 92 9.54 -11.58 -1.48
CA GLY A 92 9.89 -11.41 -2.90
C GLY A 92 9.50 -10.06 -3.50
N TYR A 93 9.44 -9.00 -2.66
CA TYR A 93 9.26 -7.61 -3.10
C TYR A 93 10.60 -6.99 -3.44
N ASP A 94 11.21 -7.45 -4.54
CA ASP A 94 12.60 -7.22 -4.88
C ASP A 94 12.91 -5.76 -5.26
N GLN A 95 11.89 -4.99 -5.65
CA GLN A 95 12.02 -3.58 -6.02
C GLN A 95 11.69 -2.64 -4.85
N THR A 96 11.30 -3.20 -3.69
CA THR A 96 10.87 -2.42 -2.53
C THR A 96 12.01 -2.25 -1.53
N HIS A 97 12.22 -1.00 -1.12
CA HIS A 97 13.27 -0.63 -0.17
C HIS A 97 12.83 0.57 0.67
N MET A 98 12.95 0.43 1.98
CA MET A 98 12.81 1.53 2.92
C MET A 98 14.21 2.08 3.25
N GLY A 99 14.57 3.21 2.61
CA GLY A 99 15.88 3.85 2.75
C GLY A 99 15.91 4.98 3.78
N ARG A 100 14.74 5.49 4.17
CA ARG A 100 14.64 6.57 5.17
C ARG A 100 13.32 6.53 5.94
N MET A 101 13.33 7.10 7.12
CA MET A 101 12.09 7.41 7.86
C MET A 101 11.26 8.45 7.09
N LEU A 102 9.94 8.43 7.29
CA LEU A 102 9.04 9.41 6.65
C LEU A 102 9.43 10.83 7.12
N LEU A 103 9.38 11.79 6.22
CA LEU A 103 9.79 13.20 6.41
C LEU A 103 11.30 13.43 6.61
N ALA A 104 12.13 12.41 6.70
CA ALA A 104 13.58 12.60 6.70
C ALA A 104 14.09 13.04 5.31
N SER A 105 15.31 13.61 5.25
CA SER A 105 15.97 13.93 3.97
C SER A 105 16.14 12.70 3.09
N ASN A 106 15.97 12.86 1.79
CA ASN A 106 16.20 11.83 0.77
C ASN A 106 17.52 12.01 0.01
N GLU A 107 18.44 12.82 0.53
CA GLU A 107 19.72 13.10 -0.14
C GLU A 107 20.62 11.87 -0.25
N ASN A 108 20.57 10.96 0.73
CA ASN A 108 21.42 9.77 0.74
C ASN A 108 20.69 8.52 0.22
N ASP A 109 19.39 8.38 0.51
CA ASP A 109 18.55 7.25 0.08
C ASP A 109 17.07 7.67 0.15
N ASP A 110 16.19 6.90 -0.53
CA ASP A 110 14.75 7.15 -0.49
C ASP A 110 13.97 5.83 -0.37
N ASN A 111 12.68 5.94 -0.20
CA ASN A 111 11.76 4.82 -0.17
C ASN A 111 11.30 4.50 -1.60
N TYR A 112 11.48 3.25 -2.01
CA TYR A 112 11.18 2.76 -3.35
C TYR A 112 10.24 1.56 -3.31
N THR A 113 9.51 1.38 -4.40
CA THR A 113 8.74 0.17 -4.71
C THR A 113 8.49 0.07 -6.22
N SER A 114 7.70 -0.92 -6.66
CA SER A 114 7.25 -1.06 -8.04
C SER A 114 5.75 -1.32 -8.12
N VAL A 115 5.17 -1.16 -9.30
CA VAL A 115 3.77 -1.55 -9.53
C VAL A 115 3.56 -3.06 -9.35
N GLY A 116 4.57 -3.86 -9.70
CA GLY A 116 4.55 -5.32 -9.51
C GLY A 116 4.50 -5.71 -8.04
N ASP A 117 5.41 -5.17 -7.22
CA ASP A 117 5.46 -5.45 -5.77
C ASP A 117 4.17 -5.02 -5.07
N CYS A 118 3.67 -3.81 -5.36
CA CYS A 118 2.40 -3.33 -4.83
C CYS A 118 1.21 -4.21 -5.24
N GLY A 119 1.16 -4.60 -6.52
CA GLY A 119 0.11 -5.48 -7.04
C GLY A 119 0.13 -6.84 -6.37
N HIS A 120 1.30 -7.42 -6.17
CA HIS A 120 1.47 -8.71 -5.48
C HIS A 120 1.01 -8.63 -4.02
N LEU A 121 1.45 -7.61 -3.28
CA LEU A 121 1.01 -7.40 -1.89
C LEU A 121 -0.51 -7.23 -1.79
N LEU A 122 -1.12 -6.42 -2.67
CA LEU A 122 -2.57 -6.23 -2.67
C LEU A 122 -3.35 -7.49 -3.05
N GLN A 123 -2.82 -8.33 -3.93
CA GLN A 123 -3.41 -9.63 -4.25
C GLN A 123 -3.41 -10.55 -3.02
N GLU A 124 -2.32 -10.58 -2.26
CA GLU A 124 -2.25 -11.36 -1.02
C GLU A 124 -3.24 -10.81 0.03
N ILE A 125 -3.32 -9.49 0.21
CA ILE A 125 -4.29 -8.86 1.10
C ILE A 125 -5.73 -9.18 0.68
N TYR A 126 -6.04 -9.17 -0.61
CA TYR A 126 -7.37 -9.48 -1.13
C TYR A 126 -7.83 -10.91 -0.83
N LYS A 127 -6.91 -11.87 -0.79
CA LYS A 127 -7.21 -13.28 -0.48
C LYS A 127 -7.71 -13.49 0.95
N GLN A 128 -7.49 -12.53 1.85
CA GLN A 128 -7.92 -12.56 3.25
C GLN A 128 -7.59 -13.91 3.93
N ASP A 129 -8.59 -14.70 4.32
CA ASP A 129 -8.41 -15.97 5.05
C ASP A 129 -7.65 -17.05 4.25
N THR A 130 -7.49 -16.87 2.93
CA THR A 130 -6.73 -17.79 2.06
C THR A 130 -5.34 -17.24 1.70
N SER A 131 -4.97 -16.09 2.25
CA SER A 131 -3.67 -15.46 2.07
C SER A 131 -2.56 -16.21 2.81
N GLY A 132 -1.31 -16.00 2.36
CA GLY A 132 -0.12 -16.33 3.14
C GLY A 132 0.09 -15.42 4.36
N TYR A 133 -0.63 -14.29 4.46
CA TYR A 133 -0.59 -13.36 5.59
C TYR A 133 -1.66 -13.69 6.63
N THR A 134 -1.27 -13.86 7.89
CA THR A 134 -2.21 -14.18 8.99
C THR A 134 -3.24 -13.08 9.26
N HIS A 135 -2.91 -11.81 8.96
CA HIS A 135 -3.74 -10.64 9.18
C HIS A 135 -4.22 -9.97 7.88
N ALA A 136 -4.31 -10.70 6.77
CA ALA A 136 -4.73 -10.14 5.49
C ALA A 136 -6.13 -9.49 5.54
N ALA A 137 -7.05 -10.06 6.30
CA ALA A 137 -8.38 -9.49 6.50
C ALA A 137 -8.34 -8.14 7.24
N ASP A 138 -7.48 -8.00 8.24
CA ASP A 138 -7.28 -6.74 8.98
C ASP A 138 -6.63 -5.69 8.09
N MET A 139 -5.61 -6.05 7.31
CA MET A 139 -4.98 -5.17 6.32
C MET A 139 -6.01 -4.67 5.29
N PHE A 140 -6.86 -5.57 4.79
CA PHE A 140 -7.91 -5.21 3.84
C PHE A 140 -8.93 -4.24 4.47
N ASN A 141 -9.30 -4.44 5.74
CA ASN A 141 -10.20 -3.55 6.47
C ASN A 141 -9.60 -2.15 6.66
N LEU A 142 -8.30 -2.03 6.92
CA LEU A 142 -7.62 -0.73 6.99
C LEU A 142 -7.64 -0.01 5.63
N LEU A 143 -7.36 -0.71 4.54
CA LEU A 143 -7.39 -0.13 3.19
C LEU A 143 -8.79 0.33 2.78
N LYS A 144 -9.86 -0.37 3.20
CA LYS A 144 -11.26 0.03 3.00
C LYS A 144 -11.62 1.33 3.74
N ALA A 145 -10.95 1.62 4.85
CA ALA A 145 -11.17 2.81 5.65
C ALA A 145 -10.38 4.04 5.15
N GLN A 146 -9.70 3.95 4.00
CA GLN A 146 -8.97 5.06 3.37
C GLN A 146 -9.90 6.26 3.12
N THR A 147 -9.47 7.45 3.53
CA THR A 147 -10.25 8.69 3.38
C THR A 147 -9.85 9.53 2.17
N ARG A 148 -8.71 9.25 1.56
CA ARG A 148 -8.23 9.97 0.36
C ARG A 148 -8.78 9.35 -0.91
N CYS A 149 -9.73 10.06 -1.56
CA CYS A 149 -10.50 9.54 -2.69
C CYS A 149 -10.27 10.32 -4.00
N ASN A 150 -9.15 11.04 -4.11
CA ASN A 150 -8.88 11.95 -5.23
C ASN A 150 -8.22 11.30 -6.46
N LYS A 151 -7.95 9.99 -6.42
CA LYS A 151 -7.30 9.22 -7.51
C LYS A 151 -8.15 8.03 -7.96
N ILE A 152 -7.80 6.80 -7.59
CA ILE A 152 -8.54 5.60 -8.03
C ILE A 152 -10.07 5.73 -7.83
N PRO A 153 -10.58 6.16 -6.66
CA PRO A 153 -12.04 6.23 -6.46
C PRO A 153 -12.73 7.38 -7.19
N ALA A 154 -12.00 8.44 -7.57
CA ALA A 154 -12.57 9.75 -7.89
C ALA A 154 -13.60 9.78 -9.04
N GLN A 155 -13.46 8.90 -10.03
CA GLN A 155 -14.37 8.83 -11.19
C GLN A 155 -15.07 7.47 -11.34
N LEU A 156 -14.97 6.60 -10.35
CA LEU A 156 -15.72 5.35 -10.35
C LEU A 156 -17.23 5.62 -10.18
N PRO A 157 -18.11 4.74 -10.70
CA PRO A 157 -19.54 4.89 -10.50
C PRO A 157 -19.93 4.92 -9.02
N GLU A 158 -21.03 5.58 -8.71
CA GLU A 158 -21.58 5.61 -7.36
C GLU A 158 -21.82 4.18 -6.84
N GLY A 159 -21.44 3.94 -5.60
CA GLY A 159 -21.59 2.63 -4.93
C GLY A 159 -20.46 1.63 -5.20
N VAL A 160 -19.54 1.91 -6.12
CA VAL A 160 -18.34 1.07 -6.30
C VAL A 160 -17.42 1.20 -5.10
N LYS A 161 -16.99 0.06 -4.55
CA LYS A 161 -16.17 0.01 -3.35
C LYS A 161 -14.69 -0.11 -3.69
N THR A 162 -13.87 0.61 -2.96
CA THR A 162 -12.41 0.58 -3.09
C THR A 162 -11.73 0.38 -1.75
N ALA A 163 -10.56 -0.25 -1.81
CA ALA A 163 -9.63 -0.35 -0.71
C ALA A 163 -8.26 0.04 -1.26
N ASN A 164 -7.71 1.20 -0.85
CA ASN A 164 -6.52 1.74 -1.49
C ASN A 164 -5.57 2.44 -0.53
N LYS A 165 -4.35 2.65 -0.98
CA LYS A 165 -3.34 3.49 -0.33
C LYS A 165 -2.74 4.46 -1.34
N THR A 166 -2.79 5.74 -1.03
CA THR A 166 -2.17 6.81 -1.83
C THR A 166 -0.71 7.05 -1.43
N GLY A 167 0.07 7.60 -2.36
CA GLY A 167 1.42 8.10 -2.11
C GLY A 167 1.66 9.40 -2.88
N GLU A 168 2.18 10.43 -2.21
CA GLU A 168 2.33 11.78 -2.77
C GLU A 168 3.65 12.41 -2.32
N LEU A 169 4.35 13.03 -3.28
CA LEU A 169 5.43 14.00 -3.10
C LEU A 169 5.19 15.15 -4.10
N ASP A 170 5.99 16.19 -4.07
CA ASP A 170 5.80 17.36 -4.94
C ASP A 170 5.69 16.99 -6.43
N ASN A 171 6.42 15.96 -6.87
CA ASN A 171 6.47 15.50 -8.26
C ASN A 171 6.14 13.99 -8.40
N VAL A 172 5.46 13.41 -7.42
CA VAL A 172 5.08 11.97 -7.39
C VAL A 172 3.62 11.84 -7.03
N GLU A 173 2.88 11.09 -7.83
CA GLU A 173 1.49 10.72 -7.56
C GLU A 173 1.30 9.22 -7.76
N ASN A 174 1.06 8.53 -6.68
CA ASN A 174 0.84 7.08 -6.65
C ASN A 174 -0.51 6.74 -6.03
N ASP A 175 -1.12 5.66 -6.50
CA ASP A 175 -2.27 5.04 -5.83
C ASP A 175 -2.28 3.53 -6.13
N ALA A 176 -2.42 2.72 -5.10
CA ALA A 176 -2.44 1.27 -5.16
C ALA A 176 -3.69 0.77 -4.45
N GLY A 177 -4.54 0.00 -5.14
CA GLY A 177 -5.84 -0.34 -4.58
C GLY A 177 -6.50 -1.57 -5.19
N ILE A 178 -7.63 -1.89 -4.59
CA ILE A 178 -8.52 -2.98 -4.97
C ILE A 178 -9.91 -2.38 -5.18
N ILE A 179 -10.49 -2.60 -6.34
CA ILE A 179 -11.91 -2.36 -6.61
C ILE A 179 -12.62 -3.68 -6.32
N TYR A 180 -13.61 -3.70 -5.43
CA TYR A 180 -14.21 -4.94 -4.94
C TYR A 180 -15.73 -4.85 -4.82
N ASP A 181 -16.39 -5.99 -4.56
CA ASP A 181 -17.85 -6.14 -4.58
C ASP A 181 -18.49 -5.73 -5.92
N SER A 182 -17.75 -5.88 -7.01
CA SER A 182 -18.20 -5.65 -8.37
C SER A 182 -18.39 -6.96 -9.14
N LYS A 183 -18.75 -6.89 -10.42
CA LYS A 183 -18.88 -8.10 -11.24
C LYS A 183 -17.55 -8.84 -11.35
N ASN A 184 -16.48 -8.08 -11.54
CA ASN A 184 -15.11 -8.57 -11.48
C ASN A 184 -14.30 -7.62 -10.57
N ASP A 185 -13.70 -8.18 -9.52
CA ASP A 185 -12.84 -7.43 -8.63
C ASP A 185 -11.45 -7.25 -9.28
N VAL A 186 -10.85 -6.09 -9.10
CA VAL A 186 -9.62 -5.70 -9.80
C VAL A 186 -8.61 -5.15 -8.81
N VAL A 187 -7.39 -5.68 -8.81
CA VAL A 187 -6.22 -5.02 -8.21
C VAL A 187 -5.64 -4.05 -9.24
N ILE A 188 -5.43 -2.81 -8.84
CA ILE A 188 -4.99 -1.73 -9.73
C ILE A 188 -3.90 -0.90 -9.04
N VAL A 189 -2.81 -0.62 -9.74
CA VAL A 189 -1.69 0.16 -9.21
C VAL A 189 -1.22 1.17 -10.24
N PHE A 190 -1.10 2.41 -9.80
CA PHE A 190 -0.51 3.50 -10.57
C PHE A 190 0.67 4.10 -9.82
N MET A 191 1.79 4.25 -10.49
CA MET A 191 2.96 4.97 -9.98
C MET A 191 3.43 5.97 -11.04
N SER A 192 3.72 7.19 -10.61
CA SER A 192 4.22 8.25 -11.48
C SER A 192 5.18 9.15 -10.74
N GLN A 193 6.24 9.58 -11.41
CA GLN A 193 7.28 10.44 -10.85
C GLN A 193 7.79 11.43 -11.90
N ASN A 194 8.55 12.44 -11.46
CA ASN A 194 9.04 13.53 -12.31
C ASN A 194 7.92 14.33 -12.98
N LEU A 195 6.82 14.50 -12.24
CA LEU A 195 5.62 15.16 -12.72
C LEU A 195 5.81 16.68 -12.73
N SER A 196 5.30 17.32 -13.78
CA SER A 196 5.15 18.78 -13.85
C SER A 196 3.83 19.28 -13.26
N SER A 197 2.85 18.39 -13.05
CA SER A 197 1.53 18.72 -12.52
C SER A 197 0.92 17.53 -11.80
N ALA A 198 0.83 17.63 -10.48
CA ALA A 198 0.17 16.64 -9.63
C ALA A 198 -1.33 16.49 -9.98
N GLY A 199 -2.04 17.60 -10.19
CA GLY A 199 -3.46 17.57 -10.54
C GLY A 199 -3.75 16.86 -11.86
N SER A 200 -2.90 17.02 -12.88
CA SER A 200 -3.02 16.27 -14.13
C SER A 200 -2.82 14.77 -13.93
N ALA A 201 -1.84 14.39 -13.11
CA ALA A 201 -1.60 12.97 -12.81
C ALA A 201 -2.76 12.35 -12.02
N GLN A 202 -3.28 13.03 -11.01
CA GLN A 202 -4.46 12.60 -10.25
C GLN A 202 -5.67 12.36 -11.17
N ASN A 203 -5.97 13.31 -12.06
CA ASN A 203 -7.04 13.17 -13.04
C ASN A 203 -6.82 12.00 -14.01
N THR A 204 -5.58 11.78 -14.42
CA THR A 204 -5.21 10.65 -15.29
C THR A 204 -5.43 9.33 -14.59
N ILE A 205 -4.98 9.19 -13.33
CA ILE A 205 -5.22 7.99 -12.51
C ILE A 205 -6.73 7.73 -12.37
N ALA A 206 -7.52 8.76 -12.05
CA ALA A 206 -8.96 8.63 -11.91
C ALA A 206 -9.65 8.18 -13.22
N SER A 207 -9.29 8.79 -14.35
CA SER A 207 -9.82 8.45 -15.66
C SER A 207 -9.46 7.04 -16.12
N LEU A 208 -8.19 6.64 -15.92
CA LEU A 208 -7.75 5.28 -16.25
C LEU A 208 -8.42 4.24 -15.34
N SER A 209 -8.60 4.53 -14.06
CA SER A 209 -9.34 3.66 -13.13
C SER A 209 -10.76 3.42 -13.59
N ARG A 210 -11.45 4.48 -14.06
CA ARG A 210 -12.79 4.37 -14.64
C ARG A 210 -12.79 3.51 -15.90
N THR A 211 -11.85 3.74 -16.81
CA THR A 211 -11.74 2.97 -18.07
C THR A 211 -11.48 1.48 -17.78
N ILE A 212 -10.61 1.18 -16.84
CA ILE A 212 -10.30 -0.20 -16.44
C ILE A 212 -11.53 -0.85 -15.79
N TYR A 213 -12.21 -0.13 -14.89
CA TYR A 213 -13.43 -0.61 -14.27
C TYR A 213 -14.50 -0.96 -15.32
N ASP A 214 -14.79 -0.06 -16.26
CA ASP A 214 -15.79 -0.27 -17.32
C ASP A 214 -15.42 -1.41 -18.26
N TYR A 215 -14.12 -1.67 -18.47
CA TYR A 215 -13.66 -2.79 -19.31
C TYR A 215 -13.91 -4.15 -18.66
N TYR A 216 -13.79 -4.24 -17.32
CA TYR A 216 -13.93 -5.52 -16.60
C TYR A 216 -15.36 -5.75 -16.07
N ASN A 217 -16.19 -4.73 -15.95
CA ASN A 217 -17.53 -4.77 -15.35
C ASN A 217 -18.64 -4.36 -16.29
#